data_7ff40ef8ca4794cea2b9fbf0d670298b
#
_entry.id   7ff40ef8ca4794cea2b9fbf0d670298b
#
_cell.length_a   1.000
_cell.length_b   1.000
_cell.length_c   1.000
_cell.angle_alpha   90.00
_cell.angle_beta   90.00
_cell.angle_gamma   90.00
#
_symmetry.space_group_name_H-M   'P 1'
#
loop_
_entity.id
_entity.type
_entity.pdbx_description
1 polymer ?
#
loop_
_entity_poly.entity_id
_entity_poly.type
_entity_poly.pdbx_seq_one_letter_code
_entity_poly.pdbx_strand_id
1 'polypeptide(L)'
;MKFRLPPSNSLVPNTEFDPLPYYYRPWVGHVYRHRLKLGLGLVPSGGRRVLEVGVGSGILVPSLTAGFPEYLGTDLVLAAGLPSLVAPGCHATFQVADMLDPNAVPAGSFDVVVCLSVLEHIADADQAAFSLARALAPNGILVTGYPMVNRFMATCFRTLGFGRIEEHHVTTPAQITAALGRRLQPVARLSLPRFAPQSLSLYECTSWRL
;
A
#
# COMPACT_ATOMS: atom_id res chain seq x y z
N MET A 1 12.24 -0.48 7.11
CA MET A 1 11.57 0.46 8.06
C MET A 1 10.83 -0.32 9.15
N LYS A 2 10.69 0.22 10.38
CA LYS A 2 9.96 -0.44 11.49
C LYS A 2 8.46 -0.15 11.42
N PHE A 3 7.64 -1.19 11.42
CA PHE A 3 6.18 -1.06 11.50
C PHE A 3 5.76 -0.60 12.92
N ARG A 4 4.95 0.45 12.98
CA ARG A 4 4.38 1.02 14.20
C ARG A 4 2.86 0.91 14.12
N LEU A 5 2.28 -0.05 14.82
CA LEU A 5 0.82 -0.23 14.87
C LEU A 5 0.22 0.82 15.82
N PRO A 6 -0.66 1.72 15.34
CA PRO A 6 -1.37 2.66 16.22
C PRO A 6 -2.32 1.90 17.17
N PRO A 7 -2.72 2.48 18.31
CA PRO A 7 -3.82 1.95 19.11
C PRO A 7 -5.13 1.89 18.31
N SER A 8 -5.94 0.85 18.50
CA SER A 8 -7.17 0.66 17.73
C SER A 8 -8.18 1.81 17.88
N ASN A 9 -8.19 2.47 19.03
CA ASN A 9 -9.07 3.61 19.33
C ASN A 9 -8.59 4.95 18.74
N SER A 10 -7.40 5.00 18.13
CA SER A 10 -6.88 6.19 17.44
C SER A 10 -7.17 6.19 15.94
N LEU A 11 -7.76 5.13 15.42
CA LEU A 11 -8.05 4.95 14.01
C LEU A 11 -9.55 4.96 13.74
N VAL A 12 -9.93 5.56 12.62
CA VAL A 12 -11.31 5.58 12.12
C VAL A 12 -11.31 5.01 10.71
N PRO A 13 -12.20 4.05 10.37
CA PRO A 13 -12.35 3.58 8.99
C PRO A 13 -12.69 4.73 8.06
N ASN A 14 -12.08 4.79 6.87
CA ASN A 14 -12.42 5.80 5.87
C ASN A 14 -13.67 5.42 5.07
N THR A 15 -13.95 4.11 4.94
CA THR A 15 -15.13 3.57 4.27
C THR A 15 -15.66 2.34 5.03
N GLU A 16 -16.84 1.86 4.65
CA GLU A 16 -17.40 0.61 5.20
C GLU A 16 -16.59 -0.64 4.83
N PHE A 17 -15.78 -0.56 3.76
CA PHE A 17 -14.91 -1.65 3.27
C PHE A 17 -13.50 -1.60 3.86
N ASP A 18 -13.18 -0.60 4.69
CA ASP A 18 -11.85 -0.49 5.30
C ASP A 18 -11.53 -1.74 6.14
N PRO A 19 -10.40 -2.41 5.89
CA PRO A 19 -10.02 -3.62 6.60
C PRO A 19 -9.54 -3.36 8.04
N LEU A 20 -9.69 -2.16 8.58
CA LEU A 20 -9.21 -1.75 9.89
C LEU A 20 -9.52 -2.76 11.01
N PRO A 21 -10.74 -3.31 11.16
CA PRO A 21 -11.03 -4.26 12.24
C PRO A 21 -10.17 -5.52 12.20
N TYR A 22 -9.73 -5.95 11.01
CA TYR A 22 -8.93 -7.17 10.86
C TYR A 22 -7.51 -7.02 11.39
N TYR A 23 -6.93 -5.83 11.41
CA TYR A 23 -5.57 -5.62 11.92
C TYR A 23 -5.43 -5.94 13.42
N TYR A 24 -6.53 -5.87 14.19
CA TYR A 24 -6.53 -6.07 15.64
C TYR A 24 -7.08 -7.43 16.07
N ARG A 25 -7.57 -8.25 15.14
CA ARG A 25 -8.01 -9.63 15.45
C ARG A 25 -6.79 -10.52 15.74
N PRO A 26 -6.88 -11.49 16.67
CA PRO A 26 -5.73 -12.30 17.08
C PRO A 26 -4.99 -12.95 15.90
N TRP A 27 -5.58 -13.91 15.22
CA TRP A 27 -4.91 -14.69 14.16
C TRP A 27 -4.84 -13.94 12.83
N VAL A 28 -5.96 -13.41 12.39
CA VAL A 28 -6.08 -12.68 11.13
C VAL A 28 -5.22 -11.42 11.13
N GLY A 29 -5.19 -10.70 12.26
CA GLY A 29 -4.37 -9.50 12.40
C GLY A 29 -2.88 -9.77 12.24
N HIS A 30 -2.40 -10.98 12.54
CA HIS A 30 -1.02 -11.34 12.25
C HIS A 30 -0.72 -11.28 10.74
N VAL A 31 -1.58 -11.86 9.90
CA VAL A 31 -1.45 -11.84 8.45
C VAL A 31 -1.55 -10.41 7.92
N TYR A 32 -2.57 -9.65 8.37
CA TYR A 32 -2.78 -8.27 7.94
C TYR A 32 -1.61 -7.34 8.30
N ARG A 33 -1.07 -7.45 9.49
CA ARG A 33 0.12 -6.68 9.90
C ARG A 33 1.38 -7.14 9.19
N HIS A 34 1.50 -8.44 8.87
CA HIS A 34 2.69 -8.98 8.22
C HIS A 34 2.82 -8.47 6.77
N ARG A 35 1.71 -8.36 6.02
CA ARG A 35 1.72 -7.79 4.66
C ARG A 35 2.25 -6.35 4.64
N LEU A 36 1.86 -5.52 5.64
CA LEU A 36 2.38 -4.16 5.76
C LEU A 36 3.87 -4.13 6.11
N LYS A 37 4.31 -5.04 6.99
CA LYS A 37 5.74 -5.20 7.32
C LYS A 37 6.57 -5.59 6.11
N LEU A 38 6.05 -6.40 5.20
CA LEU A 38 6.73 -6.75 3.94
C LEU A 38 6.90 -5.49 3.07
N GLY A 39 5.85 -4.72 2.85
CA GLY A 39 5.93 -3.47 2.11
C GLY A 39 6.93 -2.49 2.72
N LEU A 40 6.84 -2.24 4.03
CA LEU A 40 7.79 -1.38 4.75
C LEU A 40 9.23 -1.91 4.71
N GLY A 41 9.41 -3.23 4.60
CA GLY A 41 10.74 -3.85 4.44
C GLY A 41 11.43 -3.49 3.13
N LEU A 42 10.65 -3.09 2.11
CA LEU A 42 11.16 -2.64 0.80
C LEU A 42 11.35 -1.12 0.73
N VAL A 43 10.84 -0.37 1.71
CA VAL A 43 11.04 1.09 1.78
C VAL A 43 12.48 1.39 2.18
N PRO A 44 13.26 2.10 1.35
CA PRO A 44 14.63 2.48 1.67
C PRO A 44 14.68 3.46 2.84
N SER A 45 15.82 3.52 3.50
CA SER A 45 16.12 4.56 4.49
C SER A 45 16.80 5.77 3.81
N GLY A 46 16.63 6.96 4.38
CA GLY A 46 17.37 8.15 3.95
C GLY A 46 16.69 9.03 2.90
N GLY A 47 15.45 8.72 2.51
CA GLY A 47 14.64 9.62 1.68
C GLY A 47 14.11 10.81 2.47
N ARG A 48 13.76 11.88 1.76
CA ARG A 48 13.17 13.10 2.35
C ARG A 48 11.64 13.11 2.23
N ARG A 49 11.11 12.79 1.06
CA ARG A 49 9.69 12.91 0.74
C ARG A 49 9.07 11.56 0.42
N VAL A 50 8.00 11.21 1.11
CA VAL A 50 7.22 10.00 0.85
C VAL A 50 5.78 10.36 0.48
N LEU A 51 5.27 9.67 -0.55
CA LEU A 51 3.85 9.66 -0.92
C LEU A 51 3.26 8.30 -0.51
N GLU A 52 2.16 8.32 0.22
CA GLU A 52 1.29 7.16 0.42
C GLU A 52 0.03 7.30 -0.41
N VAL A 53 -0.21 6.38 -1.34
CA VAL A 53 -1.43 6.31 -2.15
C VAL A 53 -2.35 5.25 -1.56
N GLY A 54 -3.57 5.65 -1.21
CA GLY A 54 -4.51 4.82 -0.49
C GLY A 54 -4.23 4.79 1.01
N VAL A 55 -4.26 5.98 1.66
CA VAL A 55 -3.93 6.11 3.09
C VAL A 55 -4.94 5.38 3.99
N GLY A 56 -6.19 5.19 3.53
CA GLY A 56 -7.26 4.51 4.27
C GLY A 56 -7.45 5.09 5.67
N SER A 57 -7.55 4.22 6.66
CA SER A 57 -7.63 4.58 8.09
C SER A 57 -6.33 5.13 8.68
N GLY A 58 -5.24 5.22 7.90
CA GLY A 58 -3.96 5.77 8.36
C GLY A 58 -3.04 4.79 9.08
N ILE A 59 -3.22 3.49 8.90
CA ILE A 59 -2.46 2.47 9.64
C ILE A 59 -0.94 2.52 9.40
N LEU A 60 -0.49 3.03 8.25
CA LEU A 60 0.94 3.18 7.93
C LEU A 60 1.50 4.56 8.30
N VAL A 61 0.64 5.56 8.54
CA VAL A 61 1.04 6.95 8.83
C VAL A 61 2.11 7.03 9.92
N PRO A 62 1.99 6.39 11.12
CA PRO A 62 3.03 6.48 12.14
C PRO A 62 4.36 5.84 11.74
N SER A 63 4.31 4.86 10.84
CA SER A 63 5.52 4.18 10.36
C SER A 63 6.27 5.02 9.34
N LEU A 64 5.56 5.56 8.35
CA LEU A 64 6.13 6.37 7.28
C LEU A 64 6.59 7.73 7.80
N THR A 65 5.76 8.43 8.57
CA THR A 65 6.12 9.75 9.13
C THR A 65 7.25 9.71 10.13
N ALA A 66 7.51 8.56 10.77
CA ALA A 66 8.69 8.38 11.62
C ALA A 66 10.00 8.16 10.83
N GLY A 67 9.91 7.89 9.53
CA GLY A 67 11.07 7.65 8.67
C GLY A 67 11.35 8.74 7.65
N PHE A 68 10.39 9.64 7.43
CA PHE A 68 10.49 10.71 6.43
C PHE A 68 10.10 12.06 7.03
N PRO A 69 10.90 13.12 6.79
CA PRO A 69 10.56 14.46 7.27
C PRO A 69 9.38 15.12 6.52
N GLU A 70 9.08 14.67 5.29
CA GLU A 70 7.96 15.17 4.50
C GLU A 70 7.09 13.98 4.03
N TYR A 71 5.79 14.07 4.29
CA TYR A 71 4.81 13.03 3.95
C TYR A 71 3.58 13.63 3.28
N LEU A 72 3.15 13.01 2.19
CA LEU A 72 1.85 13.24 1.58
C LEU A 72 1.05 11.93 1.60
N GLY A 73 -0.13 11.94 2.22
CA GLY A 73 -1.09 10.84 2.17
C GLY A 73 -2.26 11.20 1.27
N THR A 74 -2.60 10.33 0.31
CA THR A 74 -3.72 10.55 -0.62
C THR A 74 -4.70 9.38 -0.57
N ASP A 75 -5.99 9.70 -0.71
CA ASP A 75 -7.08 8.71 -0.84
C ASP A 75 -8.28 9.39 -1.53
N LEU A 76 -9.24 8.62 -2.02
CA LEU A 76 -10.53 9.13 -2.50
C LEU A 76 -11.40 9.67 -1.35
N VAL A 77 -11.25 9.08 -0.16
CA VAL A 77 -11.95 9.49 1.07
C VAL A 77 -10.95 9.48 2.24
N LEU A 78 -10.74 10.62 2.87
CA LEU A 78 -9.84 10.73 4.01
C LEU A 78 -10.57 10.36 5.31
N ALA A 79 -9.95 9.49 6.11
CA ALA A 79 -10.42 9.19 7.44
C ALA A 79 -10.28 10.38 8.38
N ALA A 80 -11.17 10.48 9.37
CA ALA A 80 -11.02 11.47 10.43
C ALA A 80 -9.80 11.14 11.32
N GLY A 81 -9.12 12.18 11.82
CA GLY A 81 -8.04 12.02 12.80
C GLY A 81 -6.66 11.68 12.24
N LEU A 82 -6.48 11.55 10.91
CA LEU A 82 -5.17 11.26 10.30
C LEU A 82 -4.02 12.14 10.82
N PRO A 83 -4.18 13.46 11.02
CA PRO A 83 -3.11 14.30 11.55
C PRO A 83 -2.61 13.90 12.93
N SER A 84 -3.46 13.29 13.77
CA SER A 84 -3.07 12.83 15.11
C SER A 84 -2.14 11.62 15.11
N LEU A 85 -2.01 10.92 13.97
CA LEU A 85 -1.18 9.74 13.78
C LEU A 85 0.25 10.09 13.34
N VAL A 86 0.51 11.36 13.01
CA VAL A 86 1.79 11.82 12.48
C VAL A 86 2.86 11.78 13.56
N ALA A 87 4.01 11.21 13.25
CA ALA A 87 5.14 11.19 14.16
C ALA A 87 5.73 12.61 14.36
N PRO A 88 6.23 12.93 15.55
CA PRO A 88 6.88 14.22 15.79
C PRO A 88 8.03 14.49 14.81
N GLY A 89 8.11 15.73 14.32
CA GLY A 89 9.16 16.19 13.39
C GLY A 89 8.89 15.93 11.90
N CYS A 90 7.78 15.29 11.54
CA CYS A 90 7.37 15.14 10.15
C CYS A 90 6.35 16.23 9.77
N HIS A 91 6.57 16.84 8.62
CA HIS A 91 5.58 17.71 7.96
C HIS A 91 4.68 16.85 7.08
N ALA A 92 3.47 16.56 7.56
CA ALA A 92 2.51 15.71 6.87
C ALA A 92 1.33 16.51 6.30
N THR A 93 0.95 16.16 5.09
CA THR A 93 -0.25 16.67 4.40
C THR A 93 -1.12 15.50 3.99
N PHE A 94 -2.45 15.68 4.06
CA PHE A 94 -3.44 14.72 3.59
C PHE A 94 -4.32 15.38 2.54
N GLN A 95 -4.53 14.70 1.42
CA GLN A 95 -5.25 15.24 0.27
C GLN A 95 -6.22 14.21 -0.31
N VAL A 96 -7.45 14.62 -0.56
CA VAL A 96 -8.38 13.85 -1.39
C VAL A 96 -7.89 13.92 -2.83
N ALA A 97 -7.56 12.76 -3.40
CA ALA A 97 -6.99 12.67 -4.74
C ALA A 97 -7.31 11.32 -5.39
N ASP A 98 -7.69 11.36 -6.67
CA ASP A 98 -7.78 10.16 -7.49
C ASP A 98 -6.39 9.86 -8.09
N MET A 99 -5.87 8.67 -7.84
CA MET A 99 -4.58 8.26 -8.40
C MET A 99 -4.60 8.10 -9.93
N LEU A 100 -5.78 8.04 -10.55
CA LEU A 100 -5.92 8.02 -12.02
C LEU A 100 -5.71 9.40 -12.64
N ASP A 101 -5.83 10.49 -11.86
CA ASP A 101 -5.43 11.82 -12.30
C ASP A 101 -3.91 12.01 -12.11
N PRO A 102 -3.11 12.03 -13.19
CA PRO A 102 -1.67 12.19 -13.08
C PRO A 102 -1.25 13.56 -12.53
N ASN A 103 -2.14 14.53 -12.47
CA ASN A 103 -1.88 15.86 -11.95
C ASN A 103 -2.30 16.01 -10.47
N ALA A 104 -2.93 15.00 -9.88
CA ALA A 104 -3.35 14.99 -8.48
C ALA A 104 -2.18 15.21 -7.51
N VAL A 105 -0.96 14.78 -7.90
CA VAL A 105 0.26 15.00 -7.11
C VAL A 105 1.39 15.56 -7.97
N PRO A 106 2.35 16.30 -7.38
CA PRO A 106 3.48 16.85 -8.12
C PRO A 106 4.34 15.78 -8.76
N ALA A 107 4.69 15.96 -10.04
CA ALA A 107 5.59 15.06 -10.76
C ALA A 107 7.02 15.14 -10.22
N GLY A 108 7.75 14.02 -10.29
CA GLY A 108 9.18 13.96 -9.98
C GLY A 108 9.54 14.37 -8.56
N SER A 109 8.61 14.23 -7.61
CA SER A 109 8.72 14.90 -6.33
C SER A 109 8.98 13.99 -5.13
N PHE A 110 8.80 12.68 -5.27
CA PHE A 110 8.86 11.76 -4.13
C PHE A 110 10.02 10.77 -4.25
N ASP A 111 10.86 10.71 -3.23
CA ASP A 111 11.93 9.71 -3.12
C ASP A 111 11.34 8.30 -2.96
N VAL A 112 10.19 8.22 -2.30
CA VAL A 112 9.46 6.97 -2.13
C VAL A 112 7.98 7.19 -2.38
N VAL A 113 7.37 6.29 -3.14
CA VAL A 113 5.92 6.16 -3.30
C VAL A 113 5.51 4.80 -2.75
N VAL A 114 4.53 4.77 -1.85
CA VAL A 114 3.97 3.54 -1.25
C VAL A 114 2.53 3.39 -1.69
N CYS A 115 2.18 2.24 -2.27
CA CYS A 115 0.83 1.92 -2.74
C CYS A 115 0.53 0.46 -2.38
N LEU A 116 -0.08 0.23 -1.22
CA LEU A 116 -0.35 -1.11 -0.69
C LEU A 116 -1.86 -1.39 -0.61
N SER A 117 -2.29 -2.47 -1.25
CA SER A 117 -3.69 -2.91 -1.29
C SER A 117 -4.64 -1.85 -1.87
N VAL A 118 -4.25 -1.30 -3.02
CA VAL A 118 -5.04 -0.30 -3.78
C VAL A 118 -5.20 -0.73 -5.23
N LEU A 119 -4.11 -1.19 -5.88
CA LEU A 119 -4.09 -1.45 -7.32
C LEU A 119 -5.05 -2.55 -7.77
N GLU A 120 -5.38 -3.49 -6.91
CA GLU A 120 -6.37 -4.53 -7.16
C GLU A 120 -7.80 -3.98 -7.37
N HIS A 121 -8.06 -2.76 -6.89
CA HIS A 121 -9.35 -2.07 -7.00
C HIS A 121 -9.42 -1.10 -8.19
N ILE A 122 -8.33 -0.93 -8.93
CA ILE A 122 -8.21 0.04 -10.03
C ILE A 122 -8.35 -0.66 -11.38
N ALA A 123 -9.39 -0.35 -12.14
CA ALA A 123 -9.64 -0.97 -13.45
C ALA A 123 -8.58 -0.58 -14.50
N ASP A 124 -8.15 0.67 -14.53
CA ASP A 124 -7.11 1.16 -15.44
C ASP A 124 -5.72 1.06 -14.78
N ALA A 125 -5.15 -0.14 -14.82
CA ALA A 125 -3.83 -0.40 -14.26
C ALA A 125 -2.71 0.37 -14.99
N ASP A 126 -2.88 0.66 -16.28
CA ASP A 126 -1.90 1.41 -17.07
C ASP A 126 -1.84 2.89 -16.68
N GLN A 127 -3.00 3.52 -16.47
CA GLN A 127 -3.08 4.89 -15.99
C GLN A 127 -2.57 4.98 -14.55
N ALA A 128 -2.91 4.03 -13.69
CA ALA A 128 -2.37 3.97 -12.34
C ALA A 128 -0.84 3.85 -12.34
N ALA A 129 -0.28 2.94 -13.14
CA ALA A 129 1.17 2.79 -13.27
C ALA A 129 1.84 4.06 -13.81
N PHE A 130 1.19 4.77 -14.74
CA PHE A 130 1.68 6.06 -15.24
C PHE A 130 1.73 7.12 -14.15
N SER A 131 0.66 7.30 -13.38
CA SER A 131 0.59 8.30 -12.31
C SER A 131 1.60 8.03 -11.20
N LEU A 132 1.75 6.75 -10.79
CA LEU A 132 2.74 6.34 -9.79
C LEU A 132 4.18 6.58 -10.25
N ALA A 133 4.50 6.20 -11.51
CA ALA A 133 5.83 6.43 -12.08
C ALA A 133 6.14 7.93 -12.20
N ARG A 134 5.15 8.73 -12.63
CA ARG A 134 5.30 10.19 -12.78
C ARG A 134 5.57 10.90 -11.44
N ALA A 135 5.04 10.40 -10.32
CA ALA A 135 5.27 10.97 -9.00
C ALA A 135 6.71 10.79 -8.48
N LEU A 136 7.43 9.76 -8.95
CA LEU A 136 8.78 9.43 -8.50
C LEU A 136 9.79 10.50 -8.88
N ALA A 137 10.60 10.91 -7.91
CA ALA A 137 11.82 11.67 -8.15
C ALA A 137 12.86 10.83 -8.93
N PRO A 138 13.86 11.44 -9.56
CA PRO A 138 15.00 10.70 -10.12
C PRO A 138 15.59 9.76 -9.07
N ASN A 139 15.77 8.49 -9.42
CA ASN A 139 16.17 7.39 -8.50
C ASN A 139 15.18 7.05 -7.38
N GLY A 140 13.97 7.58 -7.43
CA GLY A 140 12.90 7.26 -6.49
C GLY A 140 12.50 5.77 -6.56
N ILE A 141 11.90 5.28 -5.48
CA ILE A 141 11.44 3.90 -5.34
C ILE A 141 9.92 3.89 -5.17
N LEU A 142 9.22 3.14 -6.01
CA LEU A 142 7.84 2.77 -5.79
C LEU A 142 7.81 1.43 -5.04
N VAL A 143 7.03 1.35 -3.97
CA VAL A 143 6.72 0.10 -3.27
C VAL A 143 5.24 -0.20 -3.45
N THR A 144 4.93 -1.31 -4.11
CA THR A 144 3.57 -1.80 -4.28
C THR A 144 3.34 -3.07 -3.48
N GLY A 145 2.08 -3.33 -3.12
CA GLY A 145 1.69 -4.58 -2.51
C GLY A 145 0.21 -4.87 -2.78
N TYR A 146 -0.09 -6.12 -3.11
CA TYR A 146 -1.45 -6.56 -3.42
C TYR A 146 -1.63 -8.05 -3.08
N PRO A 147 -2.88 -8.48 -2.81
CA PRO A 147 -3.18 -9.89 -2.56
C PRO A 147 -2.98 -10.71 -3.84
N MET A 148 -2.44 -11.90 -3.65
CA MET A 148 -2.30 -12.88 -4.73
C MET A 148 -3.58 -13.72 -4.80
N VAL A 149 -4.48 -13.35 -5.72
CA VAL A 149 -5.73 -14.11 -5.94
C VAL A 149 -5.40 -15.43 -6.62
N ASN A 150 -5.23 -16.47 -5.81
CA ASN A 150 -5.00 -17.83 -6.28
C ASN A 150 -5.95 -18.82 -5.58
N ARG A 151 -6.06 -20.05 -6.12
CA ARG A 151 -6.97 -21.08 -5.57
C ARG A 151 -6.67 -21.42 -4.11
N PHE A 152 -5.42 -21.33 -3.69
CA PHE A 152 -4.99 -21.58 -2.31
C PHE A 152 -5.51 -20.46 -1.40
N MET A 153 -5.33 -19.21 -1.79
CA MET A 153 -5.85 -18.05 -1.06
C MET A 153 -7.38 -18.12 -0.92
N ALA A 154 -8.09 -18.35 -2.03
CA ALA A 154 -9.54 -18.47 -2.04
C ALA A 154 -10.04 -19.57 -1.07
N THR A 155 -9.33 -20.70 -1.00
CA THR A 155 -9.64 -21.76 -0.06
C THR A 155 -9.36 -21.34 1.39
N CYS A 156 -8.20 -20.73 1.68
CA CYS A 156 -7.85 -20.26 3.02
C CYS A 156 -8.87 -19.21 3.53
N PHE A 157 -9.25 -18.25 2.69
CA PHE A 157 -10.21 -17.22 3.09
C PHE A 157 -11.60 -17.80 3.33
N ARG A 158 -12.05 -18.75 2.50
CA ARG A 158 -13.34 -19.42 2.67
C ARG A 158 -13.41 -20.20 3.98
N THR A 159 -12.36 -20.93 4.34
CA THR A 159 -12.29 -21.69 5.61
C THR A 159 -12.22 -20.79 6.84
N LEU A 160 -11.71 -19.56 6.69
CA LEU A 160 -11.64 -18.56 7.75
C LEU A 160 -12.89 -17.67 7.85
N GLY A 161 -13.94 -17.95 7.04
CA GLY A 161 -15.19 -17.21 7.05
C GLY A 161 -15.15 -15.87 6.30
N PHE A 162 -14.15 -15.64 5.47
CA PHE A 162 -14.00 -14.46 4.62
C PHE A 162 -14.60 -14.73 3.21
N GLY A 163 -15.87 -14.98 3.13
CA GLY A 163 -16.53 -15.18 1.84
C GLY A 163 -16.94 -13.86 1.22
N ARG A 164 -16.12 -13.19 0.42
CA ARG A 164 -16.47 -12.09 -0.53
C ARG A 164 -15.32 -11.12 -0.83
N ILE A 165 -14.10 -11.38 -0.38
CA ILE A 165 -12.95 -10.49 -0.68
C ILE A 165 -12.68 -10.42 -2.19
N GLU A 166 -13.04 -11.46 -2.93
CA GLU A 166 -12.83 -11.55 -4.38
C GLU A 166 -13.77 -10.64 -5.20
N GLU A 167 -14.92 -10.24 -4.66
CA GLU A 167 -15.95 -9.49 -5.39
C GLU A 167 -15.53 -8.03 -5.69
N HIS A 168 -14.50 -7.51 -5.03
CA HIS A 168 -14.04 -6.12 -5.19
C HIS A 168 -12.70 -5.98 -5.94
N HIS A 169 -12.07 -7.09 -6.35
CA HIS A 169 -10.84 -7.05 -7.11
C HIS A 169 -11.14 -7.05 -8.59
N VAL A 170 -10.95 -5.91 -9.25
CA VAL A 170 -11.22 -5.72 -10.69
C VAL A 170 -9.97 -5.94 -11.53
N THR A 171 -8.77 -5.91 -10.93
CA THR A 171 -7.49 -6.06 -11.61
C THR A 171 -6.66 -7.16 -10.98
N THR A 172 -6.15 -8.04 -11.83
CA THR A 172 -5.34 -9.19 -11.40
C THR A 172 -3.89 -8.81 -11.11
N PRO A 173 -3.17 -9.57 -10.25
CA PRO A 173 -1.74 -9.38 -10.01
C PRO A 173 -0.89 -9.36 -11.29
N ALA A 174 -1.24 -10.19 -12.29
CA ALA A 174 -0.54 -10.24 -13.56
C ALA A 174 -0.71 -8.93 -14.37
N GLN A 175 -1.92 -8.38 -14.40
CA GLN A 175 -2.20 -7.10 -15.07
C GLN A 175 -1.46 -5.95 -14.37
N ILE A 176 -1.48 -5.90 -13.02
CA ILE A 176 -0.75 -4.89 -12.25
C ILE A 176 0.76 -4.97 -12.55
N THR A 177 1.34 -6.17 -12.46
CA THR A 177 2.76 -6.38 -12.72
C THR A 177 3.14 -6.00 -14.15
N ALA A 178 2.31 -6.35 -15.14
CA ALA A 178 2.54 -6.00 -16.54
C ALA A 178 2.46 -4.48 -16.78
N ALA A 179 1.48 -3.79 -16.18
CA ALA A 179 1.32 -2.34 -16.30
C ALA A 179 2.52 -1.59 -15.71
N LEU A 180 2.94 -1.97 -14.50
CA LEU A 180 4.12 -1.39 -13.85
C LEU A 180 5.40 -1.70 -14.63
N GLY A 181 5.57 -2.95 -15.09
CA GLY A 181 6.77 -3.39 -15.82
C GLY A 181 6.97 -2.74 -17.20
N ARG A 182 5.93 -2.10 -17.77
CA ARG A 182 6.08 -1.27 -18.98
C ARG A 182 6.79 0.06 -18.74
N ARG A 183 6.87 0.51 -17.49
CA ARG A 183 7.38 1.84 -17.10
C ARG A 183 8.52 1.79 -16.10
N LEU A 184 8.57 0.74 -15.29
CA LEU A 184 9.44 0.59 -14.14
C LEU A 184 10.12 -0.77 -14.17
N GLN A 185 11.31 -0.84 -13.56
CA GLN A 185 12.04 -2.09 -13.39
C GLN A 185 11.85 -2.63 -11.97
N PRO A 186 11.50 -3.92 -11.78
CA PRO A 186 11.43 -4.51 -10.45
C PRO A 186 12.84 -4.65 -9.86
N VAL A 187 12.99 -4.22 -8.59
CA VAL A 187 14.27 -4.26 -7.86
C VAL A 187 14.31 -5.41 -6.87
N ALA A 188 13.26 -5.54 -6.05
CA ALA A 188 13.15 -6.59 -5.06
C ALA A 188 11.68 -6.99 -4.86
N ARG A 189 11.49 -8.27 -4.51
CA ARG A 189 10.17 -8.85 -4.28
C ARG A 189 10.16 -9.64 -2.97
N LEU A 190 9.09 -9.46 -2.20
CA LEU A 190 8.84 -10.21 -0.97
C LEU A 190 7.41 -10.76 -1.03
N SER A 191 7.23 -12.00 -0.58
CA SER A 191 5.93 -12.68 -0.54
C SER A 191 5.55 -13.14 0.86
N LEU A 192 4.28 -13.37 1.08
CA LEU A 192 3.73 -13.97 2.29
C LEU A 192 3.00 -15.27 1.90
N PRO A 193 3.37 -16.42 2.46
CA PRO A 193 4.54 -16.68 3.30
C PRO A 193 5.88 -16.42 2.57
N ARG A 194 6.93 -16.07 3.34
CA ARG A 194 8.28 -15.92 2.76
C ARG A 194 8.73 -17.26 2.19
N PHE A 195 9.35 -17.21 1.00
CA PHE A 195 9.83 -18.39 0.27
C PHE A 195 8.73 -19.32 -0.30
N ALA A 196 7.44 -18.96 -0.17
CA ALA A 196 6.40 -19.70 -0.87
C ALA A 196 6.51 -19.48 -2.38
N PRO A 197 6.28 -20.53 -3.22
CA PRO A 197 6.09 -20.31 -4.63
C PRO A 197 4.88 -19.38 -4.86
N GLN A 198 4.88 -18.66 -5.97
CA GLN A 198 3.84 -17.66 -6.27
C GLN A 198 2.42 -18.23 -6.22
N SER A 199 2.25 -19.52 -6.59
CA SER A 199 0.97 -20.24 -6.51
C SER A 199 0.44 -20.44 -5.09
N LEU A 200 1.28 -20.30 -4.06
CA LEU A 200 0.93 -20.42 -2.64
C LEU A 200 1.06 -19.09 -1.89
N SER A 201 1.44 -18.02 -2.57
CA SER A 201 1.54 -16.70 -1.97
C SER A 201 0.15 -16.11 -1.69
N LEU A 202 -0.02 -15.51 -0.52
CA LEU A 202 -1.23 -14.79 -0.11
C LEU A 202 -1.15 -13.30 -0.44
N TYR A 203 0.06 -12.73 -0.40
CA TYR A 203 0.32 -11.33 -0.63
C TYR A 203 1.73 -11.15 -1.18
N GLU A 204 1.90 -10.23 -2.11
CA GLU A 204 3.19 -9.91 -2.70
C GLU A 204 3.45 -8.40 -2.59
N CYS A 205 4.68 -8.05 -2.22
CA CYS A 205 5.19 -6.68 -2.30
C CYS A 205 6.37 -6.63 -3.25
N THR A 206 6.42 -5.61 -4.09
CA THR A 206 7.52 -5.39 -5.02
C THR A 206 7.98 -3.94 -4.93
N SER A 207 9.30 -3.72 -4.89
CA SER A 207 9.89 -2.41 -5.10
C SER A 207 10.30 -2.25 -6.55
N TRP A 208 10.09 -1.04 -7.09
CA TRP A 208 10.28 -0.69 -8.49
C TRP A 208 11.11 0.58 -8.60
N ARG A 209 11.79 0.75 -9.72
CA ARG A 209 12.58 1.94 -10.06
C ARG A 209 12.30 2.35 -11.51
N LEU A 210 12.47 3.66 -11.81
CA LEU A 210 12.44 4.18 -13.19
C LEU A 210 13.56 3.59 -14.04
#